data_ac0c920e37ce5dc28a4c822a7d85c684
#
_entry.id   ac0c920e37ce5dc28a4c822a7d85c684
#
_cell.length_a   1.000
_cell.length_b   1.000
_cell.length_c   1.000
_cell.angle_alpha   90.00
_cell.angle_beta   90.00
_cell.angle_gamma   90.00
#
_symmetry.space_group_name_H-M   'P 1'
#
loop_
_entity.id
_entity.type
_entity.pdbx_description
1 polymer ?
#
loop_
_entity_poly.entity_id
_entity_poly.type
_entity_poly.pdbx_seq_one_letter_code
_entity_poly.pdbx_strand_id
1 'polypeptide(L)'
;MQNDVKLFAQLYIATQVRGGDIDELFKHETRNSPPSLSKTGEIRSGNKADLLHCMPLVTSEKDEVNTEASVLEGSVLVNILKPGAANTFEKYSETVFNPAALQDLKEHIRIDVIFDSYKEKSLKLTTRKKRGKGIRRKVESESQPPKDWASFLRIDENKVELFRFLSSNLIASAHKIEPFFVHLITQSVAIPVLT
;
A
#
# COMPACT_ATOMS: atom_id res chain seq x y z
N MET A 1 1.17 -33.00 -16.24
CA MET A 1 1.94 -34.25 -16.09
C MET A 1 3.13 -34.37 -17.04
N GLN A 2 3.00 -34.37 -18.40
CA GLN A 2 4.17 -34.50 -19.27
C GLN A 2 5.22 -33.39 -19.10
N ASN A 3 4.83 -32.13 -18.92
CA ASN A 3 5.76 -31.03 -18.69
C ASN A 3 6.49 -31.13 -17.35
N ASP A 4 5.83 -31.68 -16.34
CA ASP A 4 6.42 -31.81 -14.98
C ASP A 4 7.50 -32.90 -14.97
N VAL A 5 7.28 -34.00 -15.67
CA VAL A 5 8.27 -35.09 -15.83
C VAL A 5 9.50 -34.61 -16.60
N LYS A 6 9.28 -33.81 -17.65
CA LYS A 6 10.37 -33.22 -18.44
C LYS A 6 11.19 -32.24 -17.63
N LEU A 7 10.53 -31.39 -16.84
CA LEU A 7 11.20 -30.43 -15.96
C LEU A 7 12.01 -31.13 -14.87
N PHE A 8 11.43 -32.15 -14.24
CA PHE A 8 12.12 -32.98 -13.26
C PHE A 8 13.34 -33.68 -13.84
N ALA A 9 13.23 -34.29 -15.04
CA ALA A 9 14.34 -34.92 -15.71
C ALA A 9 15.47 -33.91 -16.04
N GLN A 10 15.14 -32.70 -16.51
CA GLN A 10 16.12 -31.66 -16.79
C GLN A 10 16.83 -31.19 -15.52
N LEU A 11 16.09 -31.01 -14.42
CA LEU A 11 16.62 -30.65 -13.11
C LEU A 11 17.55 -31.75 -12.59
N TYR A 12 17.13 -32.99 -12.62
CA TYR A 12 17.91 -34.14 -12.18
C TYR A 12 19.23 -34.23 -12.94
N ILE A 13 19.19 -34.13 -14.27
CA ILE A 13 20.39 -34.15 -15.13
C ILE A 13 21.29 -32.97 -14.82
N ALA A 14 20.73 -31.74 -14.64
CA ALA A 14 21.50 -30.55 -14.35
C ALA A 14 22.23 -30.64 -12.98
N THR A 15 21.59 -31.21 -11.97
CA THR A 15 22.20 -31.41 -10.64
C THR A 15 23.31 -32.47 -10.68
N GLN A 16 23.13 -33.56 -11.43
CA GLN A 16 24.18 -34.57 -11.58
C GLN A 16 25.41 -34.03 -12.32
N VAL A 17 25.23 -33.20 -13.33
CA VAL A 17 26.33 -32.67 -14.16
C VAL A 17 27.03 -31.48 -13.51
N ARG A 18 26.29 -30.64 -12.76
CA ARG A 18 26.79 -29.38 -12.21
C ARG A 18 27.04 -29.38 -10.70
N GLY A 19 26.79 -30.51 -10.02
CA GLY A 19 27.00 -30.62 -8.57
C GLY A 19 26.09 -29.67 -7.75
N GLY A 20 24.89 -29.36 -8.24
CA GLY A 20 23.93 -28.50 -7.55
C GLY A 20 23.30 -29.21 -6.34
N ASP A 21 22.99 -28.43 -5.31
CA ASP A 21 22.28 -28.90 -4.12
C ASP A 21 20.77 -29.00 -4.43
N ILE A 22 20.28 -30.23 -4.48
CA ILE A 22 18.86 -30.54 -4.74
C ILE A 22 17.99 -30.07 -3.57
N ASP A 23 18.47 -30.18 -2.33
CA ASP A 23 17.73 -29.78 -1.16
C ASP A 23 17.54 -28.25 -1.10
N GLU A 24 18.56 -27.51 -1.52
CA GLU A 24 18.47 -26.05 -1.68
C GLU A 24 17.44 -25.67 -2.76
N LEU A 25 17.42 -26.38 -3.89
CA LEU A 25 16.47 -26.15 -4.97
C LEU A 25 15.02 -26.37 -4.51
N PHE A 26 14.76 -27.41 -3.72
CA PHE A 26 13.42 -27.74 -3.24
C PHE A 26 12.94 -26.84 -2.08
N LYS A 27 13.80 -26.02 -1.50
CA LYS A 27 13.38 -24.98 -0.56
C LYS A 27 12.57 -23.86 -1.23
N HIS A 28 12.71 -23.73 -2.55
CA HIS A 28 12.03 -22.69 -3.33
C HIS A 28 10.96 -23.30 -4.24
N GLU A 29 9.80 -22.63 -4.32
CA GLU A 29 8.76 -23.05 -5.24
C GLU A 29 9.12 -22.61 -6.67
N THR A 30 9.39 -23.59 -7.54
CA THR A 30 9.85 -23.37 -8.91
C THR A 30 8.73 -23.41 -9.95
N ARG A 31 7.50 -23.68 -9.54
CA ARG A 31 6.34 -23.77 -10.45
C ARG A 31 5.69 -22.42 -10.66
N ASN A 32 5.40 -22.07 -11.91
CA ASN A 32 4.62 -20.87 -12.24
C ASN A 32 3.20 -20.89 -11.64
N SER A 33 2.68 -22.09 -11.40
CA SER A 33 1.36 -22.31 -10.80
C SER A 33 1.47 -23.41 -9.74
N PRO A 34 1.92 -23.05 -8.51
CA PRO A 34 2.08 -24.01 -7.43
C PRO A 34 0.76 -24.66 -7.06
N PRO A 35 0.71 -25.99 -6.80
CA PRO A 35 -0.53 -26.70 -6.47
C PRO A 35 -1.25 -26.16 -5.24
N SER A 36 -0.51 -25.60 -4.28
CA SER A 36 -1.04 -24.95 -3.08
C SER A 36 -1.85 -23.69 -3.41
N LEU A 37 -1.42 -22.95 -4.44
CA LEU A 37 -2.00 -21.66 -4.82
C LEU A 37 -2.77 -21.68 -6.13
N SER A 38 -2.77 -22.82 -6.86
CA SER A 38 -3.39 -22.93 -8.19
C SER A 38 -4.38 -24.08 -8.28
N LYS A 39 -5.31 -23.95 -9.22
CA LYS A 39 -6.22 -25.02 -9.65
C LYS A 39 -6.29 -25.00 -11.17
N THR A 40 -6.11 -26.16 -11.81
CA THR A 40 -6.17 -26.29 -13.26
C THR A 40 -5.19 -25.39 -14.04
N GLY A 41 -4.03 -25.05 -13.44
CA GLY A 41 -3.01 -24.21 -14.07
C GLY A 41 -3.23 -22.69 -13.91
N GLU A 42 -4.31 -22.28 -13.25
CA GLU A 42 -4.58 -20.88 -12.92
C GLU A 42 -4.43 -20.64 -11.42
N ILE A 43 -3.89 -19.48 -11.06
CA ILE A 43 -3.77 -19.08 -9.64
C ILE A 43 -5.18 -18.91 -9.08
N ARG A 44 -5.44 -19.51 -7.93
CA ARG A 44 -6.72 -19.35 -7.22
C ARG A 44 -6.95 -17.88 -6.90
N SER A 45 -8.12 -17.38 -7.24
CA SER A 45 -8.56 -16.08 -6.76
C SER A 45 -8.88 -16.18 -5.27
N GLY A 46 -8.26 -15.34 -4.48
CA GLY A 46 -8.52 -15.23 -3.04
C GLY A 46 -8.72 -13.78 -2.64
N ASN A 47 -9.42 -13.58 -1.54
CA ASN A 47 -9.55 -12.28 -0.91
C ASN A 47 -8.70 -12.28 0.37
N LYS A 48 -8.00 -11.19 0.64
CA LYS A 48 -7.25 -11.04 1.91
C LYS A 48 -8.14 -11.23 3.15
N ALA A 49 -9.42 -10.87 3.06
CA ALA A 49 -10.38 -11.06 4.12
C ALA A 49 -10.66 -12.54 4.44
N ASP A 50 -10.45 -13.45 3.46
CA ASP A 50 -10.65 -14.90 3.69
C ASP A 50 -9.63 -15.43 4.72
N LEU A 51 -8.48 -14.78 4.85
CA LEU A 51 -7.48 -15.12 5.87
C LEU A 51 -8.02 -14.92 7.29
N LEU A 52 -8.88 -13.93 7.50
CA LEU A 52 -9.49 -13.69 8.81
C LEU A 52 -10.35 -14.88 9.30
N HIS A 53 -10.99 -15.59 8.36
CA HIS A 53 -11.77 -16.79 8.70
C HIS A 53 -10.90 -17.98 9.11
N CYS A 54 -9.62 -17.97 8.74
CA CYS A 54 -8.66 -19.01 9.12
C CYS A 54 -7.95 -18.71 10.45
N MET A 55 -8.10 -17.48 10.97
CA MET A 55 -7.48 -17.08 12.24
C MET A 55 -8.40 -17.45 13.40
N PRO A 56 -7.87 -18.05 14.48
CA PRO A 56 -8.66 -18.28 15.67
C PRO A 56 -9.14 -16.95 16.24
N LEU A 57 -10.41 -16.87 16.61
CA LEU A 57 -10.93 -15.73 17.36
C LEU A 57 -10.20 -15.68 18.71
N VAL A 58 -9.30 -14.75 18.84
CA VAL A 58 -8.68 -14.47 20.13
C VAL A 58 -9.68 -13.65 20.92
N THR A 59 -10.42 -14.32 21.82
CA THR A 59 -11.23 -13.68 22.86
C THR A 59 -10.33 -13.28 24.03
N SER A 60 -9.29 -12.50 23.77
CA SER A 60 -8.58 -11.84 24.86
C SER A 60 -9.42 -10.63 25.27
N GLU A 61 -9.68 -10.52 26.58
CA GLU A 61 -10.03 -9.24 27.17
C GLU A 61 -9.04 -8.23 26.61
N LYS A 62 -9.54 -7.10 26.10
CA LYS A 62 -8.71 -6.02 25.64
C LYS A 62 -7.93 -5.49 26.83
N ASP A 63 -6.74 -6.03 27.04
CA ASP A 63 -5.73 -5.26 27.74
C ASP A 63 -5.60 -3.99 26.90
N GLU A 64 -5.96 -2.85 27.47
CA GLU A 64 -5.73 -1.53 26.84
C GLU A 64 -4.22 -1.38 26.69
N VAL A 65 -3.72 -1.81 25.55
CA VAL A 65 -2.32 -1.59 25.19
C VAL A 65 -2.18 -0.09 24.95
N ASN A 66 -1.60 0.59 25.92
CA ASN A 66 -1.29 2.00 25.80
C ASN A 66 -0.23 2.15 24.68
N THR A 67 -0.67 2.53 23.49
CA THR A 67 0.19 2.66 22.31
C THR A 67 0.66 4.10 22.20
N GLU A 68 1.97 4.29 22.05
CA GLU A 68 2.59 5.63 21.89
C GLU A 68 2.41 6.20 20.47
N ALA A 69 2.23 5.32 19.48
CA ALA A 69 2.18 5.72 18.08
C ALA A 69 1.00 5.08 17.33
N SER A 70 0.37 5.86 16.44
CA SER A 70 -0.61 5.40 15.46
C SER A 70 0.00 5.34 14.07
N VAL A 71 -0.26 4.26 13.31
CA VAL A 71 0.23 4.07 11.93
C VAL A 71 -0.95 4.10 10.97
N LEU A 72 -0.98 5.10 10.09
CA LEU A 72 -2.06 5.33 9.13
C LEU A 72 -1.62 5.00 7.70
N GLU A 73 -2.42 4.22 6.99
CA GLU A 73 -2.23 4.02 5.54
C GLU A 73 -2.83 5.20 4.77
N GLY A 74 -1.98 6.12 4.30
CA GLY A 74 -2.40 7.34 3.60
C GLY A 74 -3.19 7.07 2.33
N SER A 75 -2.91 5.96 1.62
CA SER A 75 -3.68 5.54 0.45
C SER A 75 -5.13 5.17 0.81
N VAL A 76 -5.36 4.54 1.95
CA VAL A 76 -6.70 4.22 2.46
C VAL A 76 -7.42 5.50 2.85
N LEU A 77 -6.75 6.40 3.58
CA LEU A 77 -7.34 7.69 3.97
C LEU A 77 -7.83 8.46 2.75
N VAL A 78 -7.02 8.60 1.71
CA VAL A 78 -7.38 9.30 0.47
C VAL A 78 -8.57 8.65 -0.25
N ASN A 79 -8.73 7.32 -0.17
CA ASN A 79 -9.87 6.63 -0.77
C ASN A 79 -11.18 6.86 0.03
N ILE A 80 -11.09 6.96 1.34
CA ILE A 80 -12.25 7.17 2.23
C ILE A 80 -12.64 8.65 2.26
N LEU A 81 -11.65 9.52 2.43
CA LEU A 81 -11.82 10.97 2.56
C LEU A 81 -11.94 11.63 1.18
N LYS A 82 -13.17 11.74 0.67
CA LYS A 82 -13.42 12.44 -0.59
C LYS A 82 -13.38 13.95 -0.37
N PRO A 83 -13.00 14.75 -1.39
CA PRO A 83 -12.95 16.22 -1.28
C PRO A 83 -14.26 16.89 -0.86
N GLY A 84 -15.40 16.30 -1.21
CA GLY A 84 -16.72 16.85 -0.85
C GLY A 84 -16.93 18.26 -1.39
N ALA A 85 -17.12 19.23 -0.50
CA ALA A 85 -17.32 20.65 -0.82
C ALA A 85 -16.02 21.45 -1.00
N ALA A 86 -14.86 20.83 -0.86
CA ALA A 86 -13.57 21.52 -1.02
C ALA A 86 -13.34 21.95 -2.48
N ASN A 87 -13.21 23.25 -2.70
CA ASN A 87 -13.09 23.84 -4.04
C ASN A 87 -11.64 23.75 -4.58
N THR A 88 -10.65 23.58 -3.73
CA THR A 88 -9.23 23.47 -4.09
C THR A 88 -8.58 22.29 -3.38
N PHE A 89 -7.42 21.82 -3.89
CA PHE A 89 -6.66 20.79 -3.18
C PHE A 89 -6.11 21.29 -1.84
N GLU A 90 -5.81 22.59 -1.73
CA GLU A 90 -5.43 23.20 -0.45
C GLU A 90 -6.57 23.08 0.57
N LYS A 91 -7.79 23.48 0.19
CA LYS A 91 -8.96 23.33 1.05
C LYS A 91 -9.25 21.88 1.41
N TYR A 92 -9.09 20.95 0.47
CA TYR A 92 -9.20 19.52 0.74
C TYR A 92 -8.19 19.07 1.82
N SER A 93 -6.94 19.50 1.69
CA SER A 93 -5.91 19.19 2.67
C SER A 93 -6.25 19.76 4.06
N GLU A 94 -6.60 21.05 4.12
CA GLU A 94 -6.85 21.76 5.38
C GLU A 94 -8.11 21.30 6.12
N THR A 95 -9.20 21.06 5.38
CA THR A 95 -10.52 20.86 6.02
C THR A 95 -10.96 19.41 6.09
N VAL A 96 -10.33 18.52 5.29
CA VAL A 96 -10.73 17.10 5.23
C VAL A 96 -9.58 16.18 5.63
N PHE A 97 -8.44 16.25 4.92
CA PHE A 97 -7.37 15.28 5.10
C PHE A 97 -6.58 15.50 6.40
N ASN A 98 -6.04 16.71 6.62
CA ASN A 98 -5.21 16.98 7.80
C ASN A 98 -5.96 16.78 9.12
N PRO A 99 -7.20 17.28 9.29
CA PRO A 99 -7.94 17.03 10.53
C PRO A 99 -8.18 15.55 10.82
N ALA A 100 -8.47 14.76 9.78
CA ALA A 100 -8.67 13.32 9.93
C ALA A 100 -7.37 12.58 10.24
N ALA A 101 -6.27 12.93 9.56
CA ALA A 101 -4.96 12.31 9.80
C ALA A 101 -4.38 12.67 11.18
N LEU A 102 -4.66 13.89 11.69
CA LEU A 102 -4.16 14.36 12.98
C LEU A 102 -5.09 14.01 14.15
N GLN A 103 -6.24 13.39 13.89
CA GLN A 103 -7.22 13.05 14.94
C GLN A 103 -6.61 12.15 16.02
N ASP A 104 -5.79 11.18 15.61
CA ASP A 104 -5.18 10.22 16.53
C ASP A 104 -4.13 10.83 17.46
N LEU A 105 -3.66 12.09 17.22
CA LEU A 105 -2.80 12.81 18.16
C LEU A 105 -3.49 13.15 19.49
N LYS A 106 -4.80 12.96 19.58
CA LYS A 106 -5.52 13.09 20.85
C LYS A 106 -5.21 11.96 21.83
N GLU A 107 -4.84 10.79 21.29
CA GLU A 107 -4.63 9.55 22.04
C GLU A 107 -3.19 9.05 21.95
N HIS A 108 -2.43 9.50 20.95
CA HIS A 108 -1.07 9.08 20.68
C HIS A 108 -0.12 10.28 20.58
N ILE A 109 1.11 10.09 21.00
CA ILE A 109 2.16 11.15 20.92
C ILE A 109 2.80 11.21 19.53
N ARG A 110 2.58 10.21 18.69
CA ARG A 110 3.17 10.10 17.34
C ARG A 110 2.19 9.52 16.34
N ILE A 111 2.21 10.05 15.13
CA ILE A 111 1.50 9.49 13.97
C ILE A 111 2.49 9.25 12.83
N ASP A 112 2.45 8.04 12.27
CA ASP A 112 3.18 7.67 11.08
C ASP A 112 2.19 7.52 9.91
N VAL A 113 2.26 8.39 8.91
CA VAL A 113 1.42 8.28 7.70
C VAL A 113 2.24 7.68 6.58
N ILE A 114 1.82 6.51 6.09
CA ILE A 114 2.53 5.75 5.08
C ILE A 114 1.79 5.82 3.75
N PHE A 115 2.47 6.26 2.69
CA PHE A 115 1.93 6.26 1.34
C PHE A 115 2.58 5.19 0.45
N ASP A 116 1.77 4.56 -0.39
CA ASP A 116 2.25 3.63 -1.41
C ASP A 116 3.18 4.31 -2.42
N SER A 117 4.25 3.63 -2.79
CA SER A 117 5.08 4.01 -3.95
C SER A 117 4.69 3.23 -5.19
N TYR A 118 4.60 3.91 -6.34
CA TYR A 118 4.21 3.33 -7.62
C TYR A 118 5.43 3.15 -8.51
N LYS A 119 5.89 1.88 -8.66
CA LYS A 119 7.01 1.53 -9.54
C LYS A 119 6.48 1.13 -10.91
N GLU A 120 7.08 1.65 -11.98
CA GLU A 120 6.68 1.39 -13.37
C GLU A 120 6.73 -0.09 -13.76
N LYS A 121 7.70 -0.86 -13.24
CA LYS A 121 7.90 -2.28 -13.56
C LYS A 121 7.40 -3.22 -12.46
N SER A 122 6.25 -2.92 -11.84
CA SER A 122 5.70 -3.80 -10.80
C SER A 122 4.66 -4.77 -11.36
N LEU A 123 4.56 -5.97 -10.78
CA LEU A 123 3.50 -6.96 -11.11
C LEU A 123 2.09 -6.38 -10.97
N LYS A 124 1.91 -5.46 -10.01
CA LYS A 124 0.64 -4.76 -9.78
C LYS A 124 0.26 -3.79 -10.92
N LEU A 125 1.22 -3.38 -11.78
CA LEU A 125 0.95 -2.46 -12.89
C LEU A 125 -0.07 -3.05 -13.88
N THR A 126 0.08 -4.33 -14.23
CA THR A 126 -0.83 -5.02 -15.15
C THR A 126 -2.25 -5.07 -14.61
N THR A 127 -2.41 -5.33 -13.31
CA THR A 127 -3.71 -5.33 -12.64
C THR A 127 -4.30 -3.92 -12.56
N ARG A 128 -3.47 -2.89 -12.33
CA ARG A 128 -3.91 -1.49 -12.32
C ARG A 128 -4.38 -1.01 -13.68
N LYS A 129 -3.69 -1.37 -14.76
CA LYS A 129 -4.09 -1.04 -16.14
C LYS A 129 -5.47 -1.60 -16.50
N LYS A 130 -5.89 -2.73 -15.94
CA LYS A 130 -7.23 -3.32 -16.13
C LYS A 130 -8.36 -2.54 -15.48
N ARG A 131 -8.08 -1.59 -14.56
CA ARG A 131 -9.10 -0.80 -13.84
C ARG A 131 -9.79 0.28 -14.69
N GLY A 132 -9.43 0.39 -15.98
CA GLY A 132 -10.02 1.33 -16.93
C GLY A 132 -9.32 2.70 -16.97
N LYS A 133 -9.87 3.58 -17.82
CA LYS A 133 -9.33 4.94 -17.99
C LYS A 133 -9.67 5.80 -16.76
N GLY A 134 -8.69 6.58 -16.31
CA GLY A 134 -8.85 7.58 -15.26
C GLY A 134 -8.90 9.00 -15.81
N ILE A 135 -9.12 9.98 -14.94
CA ILE A 135 -9.07 11.41 -15.25
C ILE A 135 -7.75 11.98 -14.77
N ARG A 136 -6.91 12.48 -15.69
CA ARG A 136 -5.67 13.17 -15.32
C ARG A 136 -5.98 14.60 -14.86
N ARG A 137 -5.50 14.95 -13.67
CA ARG A 137 -5.60 16.29 -13.11
C ARG A 137 -4.32 16.62 -12.37
N LYS A 138 -3.70 17.76 -12.66
CA LYS A 138 -2.53 18.25 -11.91
C LYS A 138 -2.94 18.67 -10.49
N VAL A 139 -2.12 18.31 -9.51
CA VAL A 139 -2.36 18.65 -8.12
C VAL A 139 -1.55 19.88 -7.74
N GLU A 140 -2.23 21.00 -7.58
CA GLU A 140 -1.69 22.28 -7.14
C GLU A 140 -2.65 22.89 -6.10
N SER A 141 -2.15 23.77 -5.22
CA SER A 141 -2.93 24.37 -4.14
C SER A 141 -4.29 24.91 -4.60
N GLU A 142 -4.28 25.74 -5.64
CA GLU A 142 -5.45 26.43 -6.17
C GLU A 142 -6.27 25.58 -7.17
N SER A 143 -5.76 24.43 -7.61
CA SER A 143 -6.48 23.61 -8.57
C SER A 143 -7.65 22.86 -7.93
N GLN A 144 -8.75 22.73 -8.68
CA GLN A 144 -9.97 22.11 -8.20
C GLN A 144 -9.90 20.59 -8.24
N PRO A 145 -10.21 19.89 -7.14
CA PRO A 145 -10.36 18.44 -7.17
C PRO A 145 -11.48 18.01 -8.12
N PRO A 146 -11.29 16.90 -8.86
CA PRO A 146 -12.32 16.43 -9.79
C PRO A 146 -13.51 15.85 -9.04
N LYS A 147 -14.72 16.01 -9.61
CA LYS A 147 -15.97 15.42 -9.06
C LYS A 147 -15.91 13.89 -9.00
N ASP A 148 -15.35 13.26 -10.04
CA ASP A 148 -15.10 11.82 -10.06
C ASP A 148 -13.73 11.50 -9.43
N TRP A 149 -13.72 11.49 -8.10
CA TRP A 149 -12.56 11.19 -7.29
C TRP A 149 -12.00 9.78 -7.54
N ALA A 150 -12.88 8.80 -7.75
CA ALA A 150 -12.46 7.44 -8.01
C ALA A 150 -11.71 7.31 -9.34
N SER A 151 -12.17 7.96 -10.40
CA SER A 151 -11.46 7.99 -11.69
C SER A 151 -10.14 8.78 -11.62
N PHE A 152 -10.06 9.81 -10.80
CA PHE A 152 -8.82 10.52 -10.53
C PHE A 152 -7.77 9.61 -9.85
N LEU A 153 -8.18 8.86 -8.84
CA LEU A 153 -7.30 7.94 -8.11
C LEU A 153 -6.91 6.67 -8.91
N ARG A 154 -7.47 6.43 -10.09
CA ARG A 154 -7.01 5.33 -10.98
C ARG A 154 -5.67 5.61 -11.63
N ILE A 155 -5.28 6.88 -11.75
CA ILE A 155 -4.04 7.30 -12.39
C ILE A 155 -2.93 7.37 -11.33
N ASP A 156 -1.85 6.64 -11.53
CA ASP A 156 -0.75 6.55 -10.57
C ASP A 156 -0.01 7.89 -10.42
N GLU A 157 0.15 8.65 -11.51
CA GLU A 157 0.76 9.98 -11.50
C GLU A 157 -0.05 10.97 -10.63
N ASN A 158 -1.37 10.91 -10.71
CA ASN A 158 -2.24 11.71 -9.84
C ASN A 158 -2.03 11.40 -8.37
N LYS A 159 -1.91 10.10 -8.03
CA LYS A 159 -1.68 9.66 -6.65
C LYS A 159 -0.31 10.12 -6.15
N VAL A 160 0.73 9.99 -6.96
CA VAL A 160 2.08 10.45 -6.61
C VAL A 160 2.10 11.94 -6.31
N GLU A 161 1.49 12.76 -7.18
CA GLU A 161 1.39 14.20 -6.97
C GLU A 161 0.55 14.53 -5.73
N LEU A 162 -0.59 13.88 -5.56
CA LEU A 162 -1.48 14.07 -4.41
C LEU A 162 -0.80 13.71 -3.09
N PHE A 163 -0.14 12.55 -3.04
CA PHE A 163 0.54 12.10 -1.81
C PHE A 163 1.67 13.04 -1.42
N ARG A 164 2.45 13.52 -2.39
CA ARG A 164 3.48 14.52 -2.14
C ARG A 164 2.89 15.82 -1.62
N PHE A 165 1.81 16.29 -2.23
CA PHE A 165 1.12 17.51 -1.83
C PHE A 165 0.54 17.40 -0.41
N LEU A 166 -0.18 16.32 -0.12
CA LEU A 166 -0.77 16.08 1.20
C LEU A 166 0.30 15.89 2.28
N SER A 167 1.40 15.21 1.96
CA SER A 167 2.53 15.03 2.88
C SER A 167 3.13 16.38 3.29
N SER A 168 3.40 17.25 2.31
CA SER A 168 3.96 18.58 2.59
C SER A 168 3.03 19.44 3.46
N ASN A 169 1.73 19.43 3.16
CA ASN A 169 0.73 20.18 3.93
C ASN A 169 0.51 19.61 5.33
N LEU A 170 0.56 18.29 5.48
CA LEU A 170 0.41 17.63 6.77
C LEU A 170 1.58 17.99 7.71
N ILE A 171 2.83 17.95 7.21
CA ILE A 171 4.01 18.39 7.96
C ILE A 171 3.83 19.84 8.40
N ALA A 172 3.48 20.73 7.47
CA ALA A 172 3.29 22.16 7.79
C ALA A 172 2.18 22.40 8.83
N SER A 173 1.14 21.55 8.82
CA SER A 173 0.05 21.61 9.82
C SER A 173 0.49 21.03 11.17
N ALA A 174 1.25 19.94 11.16
CA ALA A 174 1.74 19.30 12.38
C ALA A 174 2.72 20.21 13.15
N HIS A 175 3.59 20.94 12.46
CA HIS A 175 4.50 21.92 13.13
C HIS A 175 3.79 23.03 13.89
N LYS A 176 2.50 23.25 13.66
CA LYS A 176 1.67 24.20 14.42
C LYS A 176 1.11 23.60 15.71
N ILE A 177 1.24 22.29 15.89
CA ILE A 177 0.69 21.53 17.02
C ILE A 177 1.87 20.98 17.84
N GLU A 178 2.47 21.77 18.70
CA GLU A 178 3.50 21.29 19.64
C GLU A 178 2.85 20.56 20.84
N PRO A 179 3.46 19.46 21.37
CA PRO A 179 4.77 18.84 21.10
C PRO A 179 4.70 17.51 20.35
N PHE A 180 3.81 17.33 19.40
CA PHE A 180 3.55 16.04 18.75
C PHE A 180 4.47 15.79 17.56
N PHE A 181 4.78 14.49 17.32
CA PHE A 181 5.61 14.07 16.19
C PHE A 181 4.75 13.45 15.08
N VAL A 182 4.90 13.95 13.86
CA VAL A 182 4.31 13.33 12.65
C VAL A 182 5.44 12.85 11.76
N HIS A 183 5.49 11.54 11.54
CA HIS A 183 6.41 10.94 10.59
C HIS A 183 5.68 10.62 9.28
N LEU A 184 6.28 11.01 8.18
CA LEU A 184 5.82 10.63 6.85
C LEU A 184 6.79 9.61 6.26
N ILE A 185 6.29 8.41 6.03
CA ILE A 185 7.05 7.34 5.41
C ILE A 185 6.49 7.14 4.01
N THR A 186 7.23 7.62 3.00
CA THR A 186 7.07 7.11 1.64
C THR A 186 8.01 5.91 1.51
N GLN A 187 7.57 4.80 0.96
CA GLN A 187 8.36 3.55 0.84
C GLN A 187 9.70 3.69 0.08
N SER A 188 10.11 4.89 -0.29
CA SER A 188 11.38 5.17 -0.94
C SER A 188 12.35 6.04 -0.14
N VAL A 189 11.91 6.77 0.87
CA VAL A 189 12.83 7.58 1.72
C VAL A 189 12.15 7.86 3.06
N ALA A 190 12.71 7.36 4.15
CA ALA A 190 12.43 7.91 5.47
C ALA A 190 13.13 9.27 5.53
N ILE A 191 12.39 10.35 5.57
CA ILE A 191 12.94 11.67 5.88
C ILE A 191 12.86 11.81 7.40
N PRO A 192 13.98 11.72 8.13
CA PRO A 192 13.97 12.05 9.54
C PRO A 192 13.70 13.55 9.64
N VAL A 193 12.62 13.92 10.29
CA VAL A 193 12.46 15.30 10.78
C VAL A 193 13.44 15.43 11.94
N LEU A 194 14.60 16.02 11.66
CA LEU A 194 15.56 16.38 12.67
C LEU A 194 14.95 17.47 13.57
N THR A 195 14.94 17.16 14.85
CA THR A 195 14.73 18.10 15.96
C THR A 195 15.63 19.32 15.88
#